data_119edd3d2fe9c657afda1e6aa07ee472
#
_entry.id   119edd3d2fe9c657afda1e6aa07ee472
#
_cell.length_a   1.000
_cell.length_b   1.000
_cell.length_c   1.000
_cell.angle_alpha   90.00
_cell.angle_beta   90.00
_cell.angle_gamma   90.00
#
_symmetry.space_group_name_H-M   'P 1'
#
loop_
_entity.id
_entity.type
_entity.pdbx_description
1 polymer ?
#
loop_
_entity_poly.entity_id
_entity_poly.type
_entity_poly.pdbx_seq_one_letter_code
_entity_poly.pdbx_strand_id
1 'polypeptide(L)'
;IYVNGKEIDKKDEGYFRDFAFRMIDIAEYVKTGENEIIFECDFVQSQEVYQAIKNSRIFESEKNKLRYDMEIEGIFIVGDFAIKTDSNFEPLENSAYRYNGSFTICEKPSAISLKNIEQQGYPFFSGSMTVSKTITLDDTDYKLSFKKTGINAIHVKVNGVNAGSLIW
;
A
#
# COMPACT_ATOMS: atom_id res chain seq x y z
N ILE A 1 -16.26 4.14 -14.96
CA ILE A 1 -16.10 3.93 -13.52
C ILE A 1 -17.29 4.60 -12.83
N TYR A 2 -17.88 3.90 -11.87
CA TYR A 2 -19.00 4.41 -11.08
C TYR A 2 -18.63 4.37 -9.60
N VAL A 3 -19.03 5.40 -8.86
CA VAL A 3 -18.91 5.43 -7.40
C VAL A 3 -20.32 5.72 -6.83
N ASN A 4 -20.83 4.83 -6.01
CA ASN A 4 -22.17 4.91 -5.42
C ASN A 4 -23.28 5.11 -6.49
N GLY A 5 -23.14 4.42 -7.62
CA GLY A 5 -24.09 4.48 -8.74
C GLY A 5 -23.98 5.73 -9.64
N LYS A 6 -23.05 6.64 -9.35
CA LYS A 6 -22.80 7.84 -10.15
C LYS A 6 -21.56 7.64 -11.00
N GLU A 7 -21.65 7.86 -12.31
CA GLU A 7 -20.50 7.86 -13.20
C GLU A 7 -19.59 9.03 -12.84
N ILE A 8 -18.28 8.73 -12.68
CA ILE A 8 -17.29 9.74 -12.32
C ILE A 8 -16.59 10.29 -13.55
N ASP A 9 -16.21 11.55 -13.48
CA ASP A 9 -15.35 12.15 -14.48
C ASP A 9 -13.96 11.50 -14.40
N LYS A 10 -13.51 10.91 -15.51
CA LYS A 10 -12.21 10.24 -15.64
C LYS A 10 -11.08 11.25 -15.83
N LYS A 11 -11.11 12.35 -15.11
CA LYS A 11 -10.06 13.34 -15.15
C LYS A 11 -8.77 12.70 -14.65
N ASP A 12 -7.76 12.76 -15.49
CA ASP A 12 -6.45 12.24 -15.19
C ASP A 12 -5.71 13.17 -14.21
N GLU A 13 -5.51 12.71 -12.99
CA GLU A 13 -4.76 13.42 -11.94
C GLU A 13 -3.28 12.98 -11.88
N GLY A 14 -2.79 12.33 -12.95
CA GLY A 14 -1.42 11.85 -13.02
C GLY A 14 -1.28 10.38 -12.62
N TYR A 15 -0.21 10.04 -11.93
CA TYR A 15 0.08 8.66 -11.55
C TYR A 15 0.63 8.56 -10.13
N PHE A 16 0.46 7.39 -9.52
CA PHE A 16 0.99 7.07 -8.20
C PHE A 16 2.20 6.14 -8.32
N ARG A 17 3.40 6.64 -8.04
CA ARG A 17 4.69 5.94 -8.08
C ARG A 17 5.14 5.46 -9.45
N ASP A 18 4.29 4.74 -10.18
CA ASP A 18 4.54 4.24 -11.52
C ASP A 18 3.53 4.85 -12.49
N PHE A 19 3.96 5.16 -13.72
CA PHE A 19 3.13 5.79 -14.75
C PHE A 19 1.93 4.92 -15.17
N ALA A 20 2.00 3.60 -14.93
CA ALA A 20 0.90 2.68 -15.20
C ALA A 20 -0.23 2.80 -14.16
N PHE A 21 0.06 3.27 -12.94
CA PHE A 21 -0.94 3.47 -11.90
C PHE A 21 -1.56 4.87 -12.00
N ARG A 22 -2.53 5.00 -12.89
CA ARG A 22 -3.23 6.28 -13.10
C ARG A 22 -4.11 6.61 -11.91
N MET A 23 -4.11 7.89 -11.50
CA MET A 23 -4.92 8.39 -10.40
C MET A 23 -6.19 9.04 -10.92
N ILE A 24 -7.28 8.75 -10.21
CA ILE A 24 -8.58 9.37 -10.43
C ILE A 24 -9.09 9.83 -9.07
N ASP A 25 -9.46 11.11 -8.95
CA ASP A 25 -10.03 11.63 -7.72
C ASP A 25 -11.49 11.18 -7.58
N ILE A 26 -11.78 10.57 -6.45
CA ILE A 26 -13.13 10.11 -6.10
C ILE A 26 -13.70 10.81 -4.85
N ALA A 27 -13.02 11.80 -4.31
CA ALA A 27 -13.36 12.42 -3.01
C ALA A 27 -14.77 12.98 -2.97
N GLU A 28 -15.25 13.59 -4.06
CA GLU A 28 -16.60 14.16 -4.14
C GLU A 28 -17.73 13.11 -4.28
N TYR A 29 -17.37 11.85 -4.55
CA TYR A 29 -18.33 10.78 -4.82
C TYR A 29 -18.47 9.80 -3.65
N VAL A 30 -17.50 9.79 -2.71
CA VAL A 30 -17.54 8.92 -1.55
C VAL A 30 -18.31 9.54 -0.38
N LYS A 31 -18.83 8.69 0.49
CA LYS A 31 -19.57 9.06 1.70
C LYS A 31 -19.05 8.30 2.91
N THR A 32 -19.41 8.75 4.09
CA THR A 32 -19.19 7.98 5.31
C THR A 32 -19.96 6.65 5.27
N GLY A 33 -19.33 5.56 5.67
CA GLY A 33 -19.89 4.21 5.64
C GLY A 33 -19.52 3.45 4.37
N GLU A 34 -20.40 2.58 3.91
CA GLU A 34 -20.16 1.75 2.73
C GLU A 34 -20.19 2.58 1.45
N ASN A 35 -19.20 2.32 0.61
CA ASN A 35 -19.08 2.87 -0.73
C ASN A 35 -18.92 1.72 -1.72
N GLU A 36 -19.61 1.81 -2.84
CA GLU A 36 -19.51 0.89 -3.96
C GLU A 36 -18.73 1.56 -5.09
N ILE A 37 -17.69 0.88 -5.56
CA ILE A 37 -16.87 1.33 -6.70
C ILE A 37 -16.96 0.25 -7.77
N ILE A 38 -17.47 0.60 -8.95
CA ILE A 38 -17.64 -0.32 -10.06
C ILE A 38 -16.74 0.12 -11.22
N PHE A 39 -15.96 -0.83 -11.72
CA PHE A 39 -15.19 -0.67 -12.94
C PHE A 39 -15.82 -1.51 -14.04
N GLU A 40 -16.21 -0.87 -15.12
CA GLU A 40 -16.68 -1.53 -16.33
C GLU A 40 -15.65 -1.32 -17.44
N CYS A 41 -15.24 -2.39 -18.08
CA CYS A 41 -14.34 -2.36 -19.20
C CYS A 41 -14.64 -3.47 -20.20
N ASP A 42 -14.42 -3.20 -21.49
CA ASP A 42 -14.41 -4.22 -22.52
C ASP A 42 -13.04 -4.90 -22.51
N PHE A 43 -12.99 -6.15 -22.09
CA PHE A 43 -11.77 -6.92 -22.06
C PHE A 43 -11.63 -7.74 -23.34
N VAL A 44 -10.74 -7.32 -24.22
CA VAL A 44 -10.51 -7.95 -25.53
C VAL A 44 -9.04 -8.27 -25.73
N GLN A 45 -8.77 -9.48 -26.23
CA GLN A 45 -7.45 -9.91 -26.67
C GLN A 45 -7.49 -10.25 -28.14
N SER A 46 -6.43 -9.95 -28.88
CA SER A 46 -6.29 -10.33 -30.29
C SER A 46 -6.13 -11.83 -30.49
N GLN A 47 -6.35 -12.30 -31.70
CA GLN A 47 -6.14 -13.72 -32.06
C GLN A 47 -4.67 -14.13 -31.91
N GLU A 48 -3.74 -13.21 -32.13
CA GLU A 48 -2.30 -13.38 -31.94
C GLU A 48 -1.97 -13.73 -30.50
N VAL A 49 -2.60 -13.05 -29.51
CA VAL A 49 -2.44 -13.36 -28.09
C VAL A 49 -2.94 -14.76 -27.77
N TYR A 50 -4.12 -15.14 -28.26
CA TYR A 50 -4.66 -16.48 -28.03
C TYR A 50 -3.78 -17.58 -28.66
N GLN A 51 -3.19 -17.31 -29.83
CA GLN A 51 -2.27 -18.24 -30.46
C GLN A 51 -0.96 -18.34 -29.67
N ALA A 52 -0.42 -17.22 -29.19
CA ALA A 52 0.77 -17.18 -28.34
C ALA A 52 0.56 -17.96 -27.03
N ILE A 53 -0.60 -17.83 -26.39
CA ILE A 53 -0.98 -18.62 -25.20
C ILE A 53 -0.98 -20.12 -25.52
N LYS A 54 -1.53 -20.53 -26.65
CA LYS A 54 -1.51 -21.95 -27.06
C LYS A 54 -0.08 -22.46 -27.26
N ASN A 55 0.76 -21.70 -27.94
CA ASN A 55 2.15 -22.04 -28.21
C ASN A 55 2.96 -22.14 -26.90
N SER A 56 2.74 -21.25 -25.94
CA SER A 56 3.42 -21.25 -24.65
C SER A 56 3.15 -22.46 -23.77
N ARG A 57 2.03 -23.17 -24.05
CA ARG A 57 1.71 -24.45 -23.39
C ARG A 57 2.50 -25.62 -23.96
N ILE A 58 3.00 -25.49 -25.18
CA ILE A 58 3.76 -26.52 -25.89
C ILE A 58 5.26 -26.30 -25.70
N PHE A 59 5.71 -25.07 -25.80
CA PHE A 59 7.14 -24.71 -25.74
C PHE A 59 7.41 -23.71 -24.61
N GLU A 60 8.31 -24.06 -23.70
CA GLU A 60 8.67 -23.21 -22.57
C GLU A 60 9.25 -21.85 -23.00
N SER A 61 10.06 -21.84 -24.07
CA SER A 61 10.63 -20.61 -24.63
C SER A 61 9.59 -19.59 -25.09
N GLU A 62 8.39 -20.04 -25.44
CA GLU A 62 7.30 -19.17 -25.87
C GLU A 62 6.63 -18.45 -24.69
N LYS A 63 6.77 -18.92 -23.45
CA LYS A 63 6.28 -18.24 -22.25
C LYS A 63 6.89 -16.84 -22.09
N ASN A 64 8.18 -16.72 -22.40
CA ASN A 64 8.90 -15.44 -22.29
C ASN A 64 8.52 -14.43 -23.38
N LYS A 65 7.80 -14.86 -24.41
CA LYS A 65 7.33 -14.01 -25.51
C LYS A 65 5.88 -13.59 -25.35
N LEU A 66 5.19 -14.10 -24.31
CA LEU A 66 3.80 -13.71 -24.05
C LEU A 66 3.71 -12.21 -23.80
N ARG A 67 2.83 -11.58 -24.55
CA ARG A 67 2.40 -10.18 -24.37
C ARG A 67 0.89 -10.18 -24.50
N TYR A 68 0.25 -9.38 -23.69
CA TYR A 68 -1.20 -9.21 -23.70
C TYR A 68 -1.55 -7.84 -24.25
N ASP A 69 -2.65 -7.73 -24.98
CA ASP A 69 -3.13 -6.43 -25.48
C ASP A 69 -3.77 -5.63 -24.35
N MET A 70 -4.43 -6.35 -23.42
CA MET A 70 -5.03 -5.78 -22.22
C MET A 70 -4.74 -6.66 -21.02
N GLU A 71 -4.47 -5.99 -19.89
CA GLU A 71 -4.31 -6.62 -18.58
C GLU A 71 -5.18 -5.86 -17.56
N ILE A 72 -5.75 -6.59 -16.62
CA ILE A 72 -6.45 -5.99 -15.48
C ILE A 72 -5.47 -5.98 -14.32
N GLU A 73 -4.99 -4.80 -14.00
CA GLU A 73 -4.06 -4.54 -12.91
C GLU A 73 -4.78 -4.42 -11.56
N GLY A 74 -4.01 -4.46 -10.47
CA GLY A 74 -4.52 -4.19 -9.14
C GLY A 74 -5.07 -2.76 -9.01
N ILE A 75 -6.21 -2.63 -8.34
CA ILE A 75 -6.84 -1.34 -8.07
C ILE A 75 -6.60 -1.00 -6.61
N PHE A 76 -6.09 0.20 -6.36
CA PHE A 76 -5.72 0.65 -5.03
C PHE A 76 -6.46 1.93 -4.67
N ILE A 77 -6.93 2.02 -3.43
CA ILE A 77 -7.41 3.27 -2.84
C ILE A 77 -6.25 3.92 -2.11
N VAL A 78 -5.92 5.16 -2.47
CA VAL A 78 -4.86 5.94 -1.84
C VAL A 78 -5.43 7.20 -1.22
N GLY A 79 -4.87 7.61 -0.09
CA GLY A 79 -5.37 8.79 0.63
C GLY A 79 -4.74 8.93 2.01
N ASP A 80 -5.19 9.93 2.75
CA ASP A 80 -4.70 10.25 4.09
C ASP A 80 -5.55 9.55 5.16
N PHE A 81 -5.45 8.22 5.23
CA PHE A 81 -6.22 7.39 6.15
C PHE A 81 -5.37 6.28 6.78
N ALA A 82 -5.93 5.61 7.76
CA ALA A 82 -5.46 4.35 8.30
C ALA A 82 -6.46 3.22 8.01
N ILE A 83 -6.09 2.00 8.32
CA ILE A 83 -6.90 0.79 8.13
C ILE A 83 -7.18 0.14 9.47
N LYS A 84 -8.43 0.07 9.85
CA LYS A 84 -8.89 -0.73 10.98
C LYS A 84 -9.07 -2.18 10.54
N THR A 85 -8.59 -3.09 11.35
CA THR A 85 -8.72 -4.55 11.18
C THR A 85 -9.64 -5.11 12.27
N ASP A 86 -10.46 -6.09 11.95
CA ASP A 86 -11.42 -6.71 12.87
C ASP A 86 -11.00 -8.11 13.35
N SER A 87 -9.81 -8.56 12.96
CA SER A 87 -9.24 -9.85 13.35
C SER A 87 -7.74 -9.71 13.66
N ASN A 88 -7.15 -10.78 14.19
CA ASN A 88 -5.72 -10.82 14.46
C ASN A 88 -4.94 -11.30 13.25
N PHE A 89 -3.69 -10.84 13.15
CA PHE A 89 -2.72 -11.34 12.19
C PHE A 89 -2.08 -12.62 12.74
N GLU A 90 -2.23 -13.72 12.02
CA GLU A 90 -1.61 -15.00 12.33
C GLU A 90 -0.20 -15.03 11.73
N PRO A 91 0.87 -15.13 12.54
CA PRO A 91 2.22 -15.20 12.03
C PRO A 91 2.45 -16.49 11.24
N LEU A 92 3.12 -16.37 10.11
CA LEU A 92 3.58 -17.46 9.26
C LEU A 92 5.11 -17.48 9.22
N GLU A 93 5.68 -18.45 8.49
CA GLU A 93 7.11 -18.48 8.18
C GLU A 93 7.54 -17.25 7.36
N ASN A 94 8.85 -16.95 7.41
CA ASN A 94 9.47 -15.85 6.65
C ASN A 94 8.90 -14.45 6.95
N SER A 95 8.47 -14.20 8.19
CA SER A 95 7.88 -12.91 8.62
C SER A 95 6.61 -12.52 7.87
N ALA A 96 5.93 -13.47 7.27
CA ALA A 96 4.63 -13.28 6.66
C ALA A 96 3.50 -13.38 7.70
N TYR A 97 2.33 -12.86 7.36
CA TYR A 97 1.13 -12.96 8.17
C TYR A 97 -0.04 -13.41 7.32
N ARG A 98 -0.91 -14.23 7.91
CA ARG A 98 -2.24 -14.51 7.38
C ARG A 98 -3.25 -13.63 8.10
N TYR A 99 -4.17 -13.08 7.35
CA TYR A 99 -5.28 -12.31 7.88
C TYR A 99 -6.60 -12.80 7.27
N ASN A 100 -7.56 -13.12 8.12
CA ASN A 100 -8.88 -13.65 7.74
C ASN A 100 -10.00 -12.75 8.29
N GLY A 101 -9.88 -11.45 8.06
CA GLY A 101 -10.86 -10.45 8.52
C GLY A 101 -11.14 -9.41 7.45
N SER A 102 -11.85 -8.37 7.83
CA SER A 102 -12.19 -7.23 7.00
C SER A 102 -11.25 -6.05 7.27
N PHE A 103 -11.04 -5.24 6.25
CA PHE A 103 -10.33 -3.97 6.33
C PHE A 103 -11.32 -2.81 6.20
N THR A 104 -11.23 -1.86 7.10
CA THR A 104 -12.08 -0.66 7.08
C THR A 104 -11.20 0.58 7.08
N ILE A 105 -11.44 1.51 6.16
CA ILE A 105 -10.77 2.81 6.15
C ILE A 105 -11.23 3.61 7.38
N CYS A 106 -10.29 4.20 8.10
CA CYS A 106 -10.55 4.99 9.29
C CYS A 106 -9.55 6.15 9.43
N GLU A 107 -9.78 7.00 10.41
CA GLU A 107 -8.82 8.05 10.77
C GLU A 107 -7.50 7.47 11.24
N LYS A 108 -6.41 8.20 10.99
CA LYS A 108 -5.09 7.83 11.46
C LYS A 108 -5.02 7.83 12.97
N PRO A 109 -4.32 6.89 13.59
CA PRO A 109 -4.07 6.92 15.03
C PRO A 109 -3.25 8.16 15.40
N SER A 110 -3.58 8.77 16.53
CA SER A 110 -2.87 9.95 17.06
C SER A 110 -1.45 9.64 17.55
N ALA A 111 -1.18 8.37 17.83
CA ALA A 111 0.12 7.88 18.25
C ALA A 111 0.32 6.44 17.76
N ILE A 112 1.56 6.11 17.41
CA ILE A 112 1.97 4.77 17.01
C ILE A 112 3.26 4.37 17.73
N SER A 113 3.46 3.07 17.85
CA SER A 113 4.73 2.45 18.25
C SER A 113 5.51 2.06 16.99
N LEU A 114 6.83 2.06 17.05
CA LEU A 114 7.68 1.57 15.95
C LEU A 114 7.68 0.04 15.80
N LYS A 115 6.90 -0.66 16.60
CA LYS A 115 6.77 -2.11 16.57
C LYS A 115 5.39 -2.48 16.02
N ASN A 116 5.35 -3.42 15.08
CA ASN A 116 4.10 -3.95 14.50
C ASN A 116 3.17 -2.85 13.97
N ILE A 117 3.70 -1.96 13.14
CA ILE A 117 2.92 -0.85 12.55
C ILE A 117 1.75 -1.36 11.68
N GLU A 118 1.88 -2.56 11.13
CA GLU A 118 0.84 -3.25 10.39
C GLU A 118 -0.43 -3.48 11.21
N GLN A 119 -0.31 -3.63 12.53
CA GLN A 119 -1.42 -3.81 13.45
C GLN A 119 -1.95 -2.47 14.03
N GLN A 120 -1.31 -1.37 13.69
CA GLN A 120 -1.61 -0.03 14.19
C GLN A 120 -2.20 0.89 13.12
N GLY A 121 -2.88 0.31 12.15
CA GLY A 121 -3.55 1.06 11.09
C GLY A 121 -2.83 1.11 9.74
N TYR A 122 -1.71 0.41 9.62
CA TYR A 122 -0.89 0.44 8.40
C TYR A 122 -0.51 -0.96 7.88
N PRO A 123 -1.50 -1.86 7.65
CA PRO A 123 -1.22 -3.25 7.26
C PRO A 123 -0.52 -3.38 5.90
N PHE A 124 -0.69 -2.39 5.03
CA PHE A 124 -0.11 -2.37 3.69
C PHE A 124 1.02 -1.34 3.54
N PHE A 125 1.59 -0.90 4.66
CA PHE A 125 2.61 0.14 4.63
C PHE A 125 3.86 -0.32 3.87
N SER A 126 4.22 0.47 2.89
CA SER A 126 5.48 0.34 2.14
C SER A 126 6.03 1.72 1.85
N GLY A 127 7.23 2.00 2.31
CA GLY A 127 7.88 3.29 2.11
C GLY A 127 8.49 3.86 3.39
N SER A 128 8.45 5.18 3.54
CA SER A 128 9.03 5.88 4.67
C SER A 128 7.97 6.54 5.54
N MET A 129 8.14 6.48 6.86
CA MET A 129 7.27 7.10 7.85
C MET A 129 8.13 7.92 8.82
N THR A 130 7.68 9.12 9.13
CA THR A 130 8.28 9.94 10.19
C THR A 130 7.44 9.83 11.46
N VAL A 131 8.07 9.43 12.55
CA VAL A 131 7.47 9.38 13.88
C VAL A 131 8.21 10.35 14.78
N SER A 132 7.49 11.19 15.49
CA SER A 132 8.07 12.17 16.42
C SER A 132 7.53 11.99 17.83
N LYS A 133 8.38 12.29 18.82
CA LYS A 133 8.00 12.32 20.24
C LYS A 133 8.77 13.42 20.93
N THR A 134 8.08 14.25 21.68
CA THR A 134 8.71 15.21 22.58
C THR A 134 8.93 14.55 23.95
N ILE A 135 10.14 14.69 24.47
CA ILE A 135 10.54 14.20 25.80
C ILE A 135 11.24 15.36 26.54
N THR A 136 11.02 15.42 27.84
CA THR A 136 11.76 16.34 28.71
C THR A 136 12.92 15.59 29.36
N LEU A 137 14.11 16.11 29.21
CA LEU A 137 15.34 15.56 29.77
C LEU A 137 15.89 16.51 30.82
N ASP A 138 16.60 16.00 31.81
CA ASP A 138 17.41 16.77 32.74
C ASP A 138 18.85 16.93 32.19
N ASP A 139 19.77 17.44 32.97
CA ASP A 139 21.16 17.75 32.56
C ASP A 139 22.08 16.51 32.54
N THR A 140 21.54 15.30 32.41
CA THR A 140 22.32 14.06 32.32
C THR A 140 22.52 13.62 30.86
N ASP A 141 23.55 12.82 30.63
CA ASP A 141 23.81 12.21 29.34
C ASP A 141 22.77 11.12 29.01
N TYR A 142 22.20 11.19 27.82
CA TYR A 142 21.22 10.21 27.36
C TYR A 142 21.70 9.45 26.15
N LYS A 143 21.35 8.18 26.11
CA LYS A 143 21.59 7.30 24.97
C LYS A 143 20.25 6.82 24.39
N LEU A 144 20.03 7.09 23.10
CA LEU A 144 18.92 6.53 22.35
C LEU A 144 19.36 5.15 21.81
N SER A 145 18.63 4.11 22.13
CA SER A 145 18.88 2.76 21.62
C SER A 145 17.64 2.19 20.95
N PHE A 146 17.85 1.51 19.84
CA PHE A 146 16.79 0.78 19.11
C PHE A 146 17.02 -0.73 19.23
N LYS A 147 15.94 -1.45 19.55
CA LYS A 147 15.93 -2.90 19.36
C LYS A 147 15.60 -3.18 17.88
N LYS A 148 15.98 -4.35 17.37
CA LYS A 148 15.61 -4.79 16.03
C LYS A 148 14.09 -4.73 15.87
N THR A 149 13.61 -3.92 14.91
CA THR A 149 12.18 -3.61 14.75
C THR A 149 11.59 -4.17 13.46
N GLY A 150 12.37 -4.86 12.63
CA GLY A 150 11.97 -5.25 11.27
C GLY A 150 12.04 -4.11 10.25
N ILE A 151 12.47 -2.91 10.67
CA ILE A 151 12.66 -1.74 9.80
C ILE A 151 14.06 -1.83 9.19
N ASN A 152 14.18 -1.63 7.88
CA ASN A 152 15.45 -1.76 7.17
C ASN A 152 16.42 -0.60 7.45
N ALA A 153 15.90 0.61 7.66
CA ALA A 153 16.70 1.79 7.96
C ALA A 153 15.94 2.77 8.86
N ILE A 154 16.66 3.40 9.79
CA ILE A 154 16.14 4.45 10.64
C ILE A 154 17.04 5.68 10.53
N HIS A 155 16.45 6.83 10.27
CA HIS A 155 17.08 8.15 10.34
C HIS A 155 16.64 8.85 11.62
N VAL A 156 17.57 9.29 12.43
CA VAL A 156 17.30 9.93 13.70
C VAL A 156 17.61 11.43 13.62
N LYS A 157 16.64 12.22 14.00
CA LYS A 157 16.83 13.68 14.21
C LYS A 157 16.48 14.02 15.66
N VAL A 158 17.30 14.86 16.27
CA VAL A 158 17.06 15.42 17.60
C VAL A 158 16.98 16.94 17.46
N ASN A 159 15.87 17.53 17.86
CA ASN A 159 15.61 18.98 17.70
C ASN A 159 15.87 19.49 16.26
N GLY A 160 15.49 18.65 15.24
CA GLY A 160 15.70 18.96 13.83
C GLY A 160 17.09 18.65 13.28
N VAL A 161 18.08 18.39 14.14
CA VAL A 161 19.46 18.09 13.75
C VAL A 161 19.63 16.59 13.52
N ASN A 162 20.32 16.20 12.45
CA ASN A 162 20.63 14.79 12.18
C ASN A 162 21.55 14.24 13.27
N ALA A 163 21.10 13.22 13.98
CA ALA A 163 21.84 12.51 15.02
C ALA A 163 22.44 11.18 14.57
N GLY A 164 22.08 10.70 13.38
CA GLY A 164 22.62 9.49 12.78
C GLY A 164 21.59 8.62 12.07
N SER A 165 22.07 7.50 11.53
CA SER A 165 21.27 6.50 10.83
C SER A 165 21.67 5.10 11.27
N LEU A 166 20.69 4.21 11.29
CA LEU A 166 20.87 2.78 11.50
C LEU A 166 20.34 2.04 10.28
N ILE A 167 21.09 1.06 9.81
CA ILE A 167 20.72 0.18 8.68
C ILE A 167 20.95 -1.25 9.14
N TRP A 168 19.98 -2.15 8.91
CA TRP A 168 20.04 -3.56 9.25
C TRP A 168 20.07 -4.44 8.02
#